data_5bd15f853e474bc850cf3993a209929e
#
_entry.id   5bd15f853e474bc850cf3993a209929e
#
_cell.length_a   1.000
_cell.length_b   1.000
_cell.length_c   1.000
_cell.angle_alpha   90.00
_cell.angle_beta   90.00
_cell.angle_gamma   90.00
#
_symmetry.space_group_name_H-M   'P 1'
#
loop_
_entity.id
_entity.type
_entity.pdbx_description
1 polymer ?
#
loop_
_entity_poly.entity_id
_entity_poly.type
_entity_poly.pdbx_seq_one_letter_code
_entity_poly.pdbx_strand_id
1 'polypeptide(L)'
;MEKVKVVGFTMVKPASPTPSNTIWLSNLDLFATWYHVPAIYFFRPAASIATPSAADLKLSLSRVLVPYYAFAGRFTSSPDGRREIKCTAEGAYFAEAVSELSLDEFGVYTPSVENCRLLVPAHGSNPSDKNEKSTLFFSFS
;
A
#
# COMPACT_ATOMS: atom_id res chain seq x y z
N MET A 1 -13.61 -17.61 10.74
CA MET A 1 -12.31 -17.48 11.42
C MET A 1 -11.43 -16.59 10.56
N GLU A 2 -11.00 -15.48 11.09
CA GLU A 2 -10.13 -14.54 10.37
C GLU A 2 -8.72 -15.14 10.34
N LYS A 3 -8.30 -15.64 9.19
CA LYS A 3 -7.01 -16.37 9.02
C LYS A 3 -5.81 -15.41 8.92
N VAL A 4 -6.05 -14.11 8.80
CA VAL A 4 -5.04 -13.05 8.70
C VAL A 4 -5.35 -11.99 9.74
N LYS A 5 -4.38 -11.69 10.60
CA LYS A 5 -4.49 -10.70 11.67
C LYS A 5 -3.52 -9.55 11.43
N VAL A 6 -4.03 -8.33 11.27
CA VAL A 6 -3.20 -7.13 11.23
C VAL A 6 -2.66 -6.85 12.63
N VAL A 7 -1.33 -6.73 12.75
CA VAL A 7 -0.64 -6.52 14.03
C VAL A 7 -0.15 -5.09 14.22
N GLY A 8 -0.06 -4.31 13.14
CA GLY A 8 0.35 -2.92 13.22
C GLY A 8 0.18 -2.13 11.94
N PHE A 9 0.12 -0.81 12.07
CA PHE A 9 0.12 0.15 10.98
C PHE A 9 1.24 1.17 11.19
N THR A 10 1.94 1.50 10.11
CA THR A 10 2.99 2.51 10.11
C THR A 10 2.82 3.44 8.91
N MET A 11 2.92 4.75 9.12
CA MET A 11 3.01 5.71 8.04
C MET A 11 4.47 5.82 7.61
N VAL A 12 4.82 5.33 6.43
CA VAL A 12 6.17 5.37 5.88
C VAL A 12 6.33 6.64 5.05
N LYS A 13 7.20 7.54 5.50
CA LYS A 13 7.50 8.80 4.80
C LYS A 13 8.67 8.62 3.84
N PRO A 14 8.80 9.50 2.82
CA PRO A 14 9.99 9.54 1.98
C PRO A 14 11.28 9.69 2.79
N ALA A 15 12.35 8.99 2.38
CA ALA A 15 13.64 8.98 3.08
C ALA A 15 14.38 10.34 3.02
N SER A 16 14.00 11.22 2.11
CA SER A 16 14.56 12.57 1.95
C SER A 16 13.47 13.56 1.51
N PRO A 17 13.72 14.87 1.61
CA PRO A 17 12.78 15.89 1.15
C PRO A 17 12.36 15.68 -0.28
N THR A 18 11.08 15.85 -0.57
CA THR A 18 10.46 15.69 -1.88
C THR A 18 9.77 16.99 -2.31
N PRO A 19 9.52 17.18 -3.62
CA PRO A 19 8.79 18.34 -4.10
C PRO A 19 7.43 18.51 -3.43
N SER A 20 7.08 19.75 -3.05
CA SER A 20 5.78 20.11 -2.48
C SER A 20 5.00 20.89 -3.53
N ASN A 21 4.36 20.17 -4.43
CA ASN A 21 3.58 20.71 -5.53
C ASN A 21 2.24 19.98 -5.64
N THR A 22 1.37 20.48 -6.50
CA THR A 22 0.14 19.78 -6.88
C THR A 22 0.31 19.24 -8.31
N ILE A 23 -0.02 17.97 -8.48
CA ILE A 23 0.03 17.29 -9.78
C ILE A 23 -1.37 17.26 -10.35
N TRP A 24 -1.51 17.90 -11.51
CA TRP A 24 -2.73 17.84 -12.32
C TRP A 24 -2.87 16.44 -12.93
N LEU A 25 -4.07 15.88 -12.88
CA LEU A 25 -4.37 14.56 -13.43
C LEU A 25 -5.04 14.67 -14.79
N SER A 26 -4.53 13.92 -15.77
CA SER A 26 -5.17 13.80 -17.07
C SER A 26 -6.54 13.09 -16.96
N ASN A 27 -7.35 13.13 -18.02
CA ASN A 27 -8.62 12.40 -18.02
C ASN A 27 -8.44 10.88 -17.90
N LEU A 28 -7.33 10.34 -18.41
CA LEU A 28 -6.97 8.93 -18.25
C LEU A 28 -6.62 8.62 -16.79
N ASP A 29 -5.84 9.47 -16.14
CA ASP A 29 -5.50 9.31 -14.72
C ASP A 29 -6.75 9.35 -13.85
N LEU A 30 -7.68 10.26 -14.15
CA LEU A 30 -8.94 10.38 -13.41
C LEU A 30 -9.78 9.11 -13.48
N PHE A 31 -9.77 8.42 -14.61
CA PHE A 31 -10.47 7.14 -14.74
C PHE A 31 -9.90 6.08 -13.79
N ALA A 32 -8.58 6.05 -13.62
CA ALA A 32 -7.88 5.09 -12.76
C ALA A 32 -7.96 5.41 -11.25
N THR A 33 -8.23 6.66 -10.86
CA THR A 33 -8.17 7.08 -9.44
C THR A 33 -9.29 6.51 -8.56
N TRP A 34 -10.29 5.85 -9.13
CA TRP A 34 -11.43 5.32 -8.37
C TRP A 34 -11.19 3.92 -7.82
N TYR A 35 -10.14 3.22 -8.30
CA TYR A 35 -9.92 1.82 -8.00
C TYR A 35 -8.54 1.60 -7.38
N HIS A 36 -8.47 0.76 -6.36
CA HIS A 36 -7.23 0.15 -5.92
C HIS A 36 -7.05 -1.19 -6.65
N VAL A 37 -5.91 -1.36 -7.28
CA VAL A 37 -5.56 -2.63 -7.93
C VAL A 37 -4.67 -3.41 -6.95
N PRO A 38 -5.17 -4.48 -6.34
CA PRO A 38 -4.37 -5.31 -5.46
C PRO A 38 -3.33 -6.09 -6.28
N ALA A 39 -2.08 -6.11 -5.81
CA ALA A 39 -1.04 -6.98 -6.30
C ALA A 39 -0.49 -7.78 -5.12
N ILE A 40 -0.38 -9.10 -5.27
CA ILE A 40 0.08 -10.00 -4.23
C ILE A 40 1.33 -10.71 -4.74
N TYR A 41 2.40 -10.64 -3.97
CA TYR A 41 3.67 -11.29 -4.25
C TYR A 41 3.96 -12.30 -3.14
N PHE A 42 4.23 -13.53 -3.51
CA PHE A 42 4.63 -14.59 -2.59
C PHE A 42 6.13 -14.80 -2.68
N PHE A 43 6.79 -14.81 -1.53
CA PHE A 43 8.21 -15.06 -1.42
C PHE A 43 8.43 -16.32 -0.58
N ARG A 44 9.19 -17.30 -1.12
CA ARG A 44 9.64 -18.46 -0.33
C ARG A 44 11.02 -18.15 0.21
N PRO A 45 11.27 -18.39 1.51
CA PRO A 45 12.63 -18.38 2.03
C PRO A 45 13.49 -19.38 1.26
N ALA A 46 14.63 -18.96 0.77
CA ALA A 46 15.63 -19.84 0.17
C ALA A 46 16.86 -19.86 1.06
N ALA A 47 17.55 -21.00 1.13
CA ALA A 47 18.71 -21.18 2.00
C ALA A 47 19.84 -20.13 1.78
N SER A 48 19.86 -19.50 0.61
CA SER A 48 20.87 -18.49 0.20
C SER A 48 20.36 -17.05 0.22
N ILE A 49 19.08 -16.82 0.47
CA ILE A 49 18.46 -15.48 0.40
C ILE A 49 17.69 -15.23 1.70
N ALA A 50 18.15 -14.26 2.47
CA ALA A 50 17.42 -13.82 3.66
C ALA A 50 16.07 -13.22 3.25
N THR A 51 15.00 -13.66 3.90
CA THR A 51 13.68 -13.05 3.75
C THR A 51 13.74 -11.62 4.30
N PRO A 52 13.35 -10.61 3.54
CA PRO A 52 13.36 -9.23 4.02
C PRO A 52 12.42 -9.08 5.23
N SER A 53 12.90 -8.43 6.27
CA SER A 53 12.09 -8.08 7.43
C SER A 53 11.10 -6.95 7.10
N ALA A 54 10.08 -6.76 7.93
CA ALA A 54 9.19 -5.60 7.80
C ALA A 54 9.96 -4.27 7.88
N ALA A 55 11.05 -4.22 8.65
CA ALA A 55 11.92 -3.04 8.74
C ALA A 55 12.64 -2.77 7.41
N ASP A 56 13.15 -3.81 6.74
CA ASP A 56 13.79 -3.69 5.43
C ASP A 56 12.81 -3.21 4.35
N LEU A 57 11.58 -3.73 4.39
CA LEU A 57 10.52 -3.34 3.47
C LEU A 57 10.11 -1.87 3.69
N LYS A 58 9.96 -1.43 4.93
CA LYS A 58 9.67 -0.03 5.27
C LYS A 58 10.79 0.90 4.81
N LEU A 59 12.05 0.51 5.01
CA LEU A 59 13.21 1.27 4.56
C LEU A 59 13.25 1.36 3.03
N SER A 60 12.98 0.27 2.33
CA SER A 60 12.93 0.23 0.88
C SER A 60 11.79 1.10 0.34
N LEU A 61 10.61 1.00 0.93
CA LEU A 61 9.46 1.85 0.60
C LEU A 61 9.79 3.33 0.80
N SER A 62 10.38 3.68 1.94
CA SER A 62 10.81 5.06 2.24
C SER A 62 11.74 5.64 1.16
N ARG A 63 12.66 4.84 0.63
CA ARG A 63 13.55 5.22 -0.47
C ARG A 63 12.82 5.35 -1.80
N VAL A 64 11.92 4.43 -2.11
CA VAL A 64 11.11 4.45 -3.34
C VAL A 64 10.17 5.66 -3.37
N LEU A 65 9.64 6.08 -2.24
CA LEU A 65 8.78 7.26 -2.14
C LEU A 65 9.50 8.58 -2.46
N VAL A 66 10.83 8.61 -2.58
CA VAL A 66 11.54 9.81 -3.02
C VAL A 66 11.33 10.08 -4.51
N PRO A 67 11.71 9.19 -5.45
CA PRO A 67 11.41 9.40 -6.87
C PRO A 67 9.91 9.31 -7.19
N TYR A 68 9.14 8.55 -6.42
CA TYR A 68 7.69 8.37 -6.60
C TYR A 68 6.88 9.15 -5.56
N TYR A 69 7.27 10.39 -5.29
CA TYR A 69 6.73 11.22 -4.21
C TYR A 69 5.22 11.49 -4.30
N ALA A 70 4.62 11.37 -5.47
CA ALA A 70 3.17 11.47 -5.64
C ALA A 70 2.40 10.45 -4.78
N PHE A 71 2.97 9.23 -4.58
CA PHE A 71 2.34 8.20 -3.74
C PHE A 71 2.43 8.50 -2.25
N ALA A 72 3.29 9.44 -1.84
CA ALA A 72 3.33 9.95 -0.48
C ALA A 72 2.43 11.18 -0.27
N GLY A 73 1.71 11.60 -1.31
CA GLY A 73 0.75 12.69 -1.29
C GLY A 73 -0.68 12.25 -1.00
N ARG A 74 -1.61 13.17 -1.19
CA ARG A 74 -3.05 12.95 -0.99
C ARG A 74 -3.85 13.47 -2.18
N PHE A 75 -4.96 12.79 -2.46
CA PHE A 75 -5.92 13.32 -3.42
C PHE A 75 -6.60 14.55 -2.84
N THR A 76 -6.70 15.58 -3.66
CA THR A 76 -7.42 16.82 -3.38
C THR A 76 -8.31 17.18 -4.56
N SER A 77 -9.10 18.22 -4.44
CA SER A 77 -9.89 18.78 -5.55
C SER A 77 -9.49 20.22 -5.77
N SER A 78 -9.29 20.58 -7.03
CA SER A 78 -9.14 21.97 -7.45
C SER A 78 -10.47 22.75 -7.29
N PRO A 79 -10.47 24.08 -7.38
CA PRO A 79 -11.68 24.91 -7.23
C PRO A 79 -12.80 24.58 -8.22
N ASP A 80 -12.47 24.06 -9.40
CA ASP A 80 -13.40 23.58 -10.41
C ASP A 80 -13.88 22.13 -10.20
N GLY A 81 -13.50 21.52 -9.06
CA GLY A 81 -13.92 20.18 -8.69
C GLY A 81 -13.10 19.04 -9.31
N ARG A 82 -12.06 19.37 -10.09
CA ARG A 82 -11.19 18.36 -10.70
C ARG A 82 -10.26 17.76 -9.65
N ARG A 83 -10.05 16.44 -9.71
CA ARG A 83 -9.11 15.73 -8.84
C ARG A 83 -7.67 16.02 -9.21
N GLU A 84 -6.86 16.18 -8.17
CA GLU A 84 -5.43 16.45 -8.24
C GLU A 84 -4.72 15.66 -7.13
N ILE A 85 -3.39 15.53 -7.21
CA ILE A 85 -2.58 14.98 -6.13
C ILE A 85 -1.80 16.12 -5.50
N LYS A 86 -2.05 16.38 -4.23
CA LYS A 86 -1.24 17.29 -3.43
C LYS A 86 -0.05 16.52 -2.84
N CYS A 87 1.16 16.87 -3.23
CA CYS A 87 2.40 16.23 -2.78
C CYS A 87 2.79 16.77 -1.41
N THR A 88 2.30 16.13 -0.36
CA THR A 88 2.44 16.57 1.04
C THR A 88 3.54 15.84 1.78
N ALA A 89 4.14 14.81 1.18
CA ALA A 89 5.11 13.91 1.82
C ALA A 89 4.60 13.28 3.13
N GLU A 90 3.29 13.17 3.31
CA GLU A 90 2.69 12.51 4.47
C GLU A 90 3.07 11.04 4.57
N GLY A 91 3.30 10.40 3.42
CA GLY A 91 3.74 9.02 3.33
C GLY A 91 2.66 8.06 2.86
N ALA A 92 3.03 6.79 2.81
CA ALA A 92 2.16 5.68 2.46
C ALA A 92 1.90 4.79 3.67
N TYR A 93 0.69 4.24 3.78
CA TYR A 93 0.35 3.31 4.85
C TYR A 93 1.03 1.97 4.62
N PHE A 94 1.68 1.46 5.64
CA PHE A 94 2.27 0.14 5.70
C PHE A 94 1.61 -0.64 6.83
N ALA A 95 0.94 -1.73 6.50
CA ALA A 95 0.34 -2.62 7.47
C ALA A 95 1.17 -3.89 7.62
N GLU A 96 1.38 -4.33 8.85
CA GLU A 96 1.99 -5.61 9.19
C GLU A 96 0.89 -6.57 9.62
N ALA A 97 0.90 -7.76 9.05
CA ALA A 97 -0.07 -8.79 9.39
C ALA A 97 0.60 -10.15 9.55
N VAL A 98 -0.02 -11.00 10.33
CA VAL A 98 0.40 -12.39 10.55
C VAL A 98 -0.69 -13.31 10.03
N SER A 99 -0.29 -14.38 9.34
CA SER A 99 -1.21 -15.41 8.88
C SER A 99 -0.91 -16.72 9.61
N GLU A 100 -1.95 -17.45 10.00
CA GLU A 100 -1.84 -18.81 10.50
C GLU A 100 -1.72 -19.82 9.36
N LEU A 101 -1.88 -19.39 8.11
CA LEU A 101 -1.76 -20.25 6.92
C LEU A 101 -0.33 -20.23 6.42
N SER A 102 0.24 -21.41 6.20
CA SER A 102 1.51 -21.55 5.50
C SER A 102 1.32 -21.32 3.99
N LEU A 103 2.42 -20.95 3.31
CA LEU A 103 2.38 -20.76 1.86
C LEU A 103 1.99 -22.05 1.11
N ASP A 104 2.32 -23.21 1.66
CA ASP A 104 1.98 -24.50 1.04
C ASP A 104 0.49 -24.85 1.19
N GLU A 105 -0.17 -24.36 2.24
CA GLU A 105 -1.62 -24.50 2.42
C GLU A 105 -2.42 -23.60 1.45
N PHE A 106 -1.83 -22.51 0.95
CA PHE A 106 -2.44 -21.73 -0.13
C PHE A 106 -2.46 -22.48 -1.46
N GLY A 107 -1.62 -23.50 -1.65
CA GLY A 107 -1.54 -24.31 -2.86
C GLY A 107 -1.16 -23.46 -4.08
N VAL A 108 -1.70 -23.82 -5.23
CA VAL A 108 -1.58 -22.99 -6.45
C VAL A 108 -2.55 -21.83 -6.31
N TYR A 109 -2.00 -20.62 -6.08
CA TYR A 109 -2.82 -19.43 -5.96
C TYR A 109 -3.59 -19.17 -7.25
N THR A 110 -4.88 -19.31 -7.20
CA THR A 110 -5.78 -18.87 -8.26
C THR A 110 -6.33 -17.50 -7.88
N PRO A 111 -6.07 -16.46 -8.69
CA PRO A 111 -6.62 -15.15 -8.43
C PRO A 111 -8.15 -15.21 -8.34
N SER A 112 -8.69 -14.90 -7.19
CA SER A 112 -10.13 -14.82 -6.97
C SER A 112 -10.42 -13.66 -6.03
N VAL A 113 -11.62 -13.10 -6.12
CA VAL A 113 -12.07 -12.02 -5.22
C VAL A 113 -12.04 -12.50 -3.77
N GLU A 114 -12.32 -13.77 -3.53
CA GLU A 114 -12.34 -14.37 -2.20
C GLU A 114 -10.92 -14.47 -1.62
N ASN A 115 -9.95 -14.95 -2.41
CA ASN A 115 -8.54 -15.01 -2.01
C ASN A 115 -7.93 -13.61 -1.79
N CYS A 116 -8.30 -12.64 -2.63
CA CYS A 116 -7.89 -11.25 -2.41
C CYS A 116 -8.44 -10.71 -1.09
N ARG A 117 -9.69 -11.00 -0.74
CA ARG A 117 -10.30 -10.57 0.53
C ARG A 117 -9.68 -11.22 1.75
N LEU A 118 -9.15 -12.42 1.63
CA LEU A 118 -8.46 -13.11 2.73
C LEU A 118 -7.08 -12.48 3.02
N LEU A 119 -6.39 -11.98 1.98
CA LEU A 119 -5.01 -11.50 2.08
C LEU A 119 -4.91 -9.98 2.11
N VAL A 120 -5.89 -9.29 1.53
CA VAL A 120 -5.91 -7.83 1.50
C VAL A 120 -7.00 -7.35 2.46
N PRO A 121 -6.66 -6.76 3.61
CA PRO A 121 -7.64 -6.21 4.53
C PRO A 121 -8.56 -5.23 3.82
N ALA A 122 -9.83 -5.21 4.24
CA ALA A 122 -10.81 -4.30 3.67
C ALA A 122 -10.33 -2.84 3.79
N HIS A 123 -10.50 -2.08 2.72
CA HIS A 123 -10.22 -0.65 2.71
C HIS A 123 -11.04 0.02 3.82
N GLY A 124 -10.40 0.74 4.73
CA GLY A 124 -11.07 1.33 5.90
C GLY A 124 -10.82 0.61 7.23
N SER A 125 -9.96 -0.41 7.26
CA SER A 125 -9.55 -1.08 8.52
C SER A 125 -8.74 -0.16 9.44
N ASN A 126 -8.29 1.01 8.96
CA ASN A 126 -7.68 2.04 9.79
C ASN A 126 -8.73 3.06 10.22
N PRO A 127 -8.96 3.24 11.54
CA PRO A 127 -9.92 4.20 12.08
C PRO A 127 -9.69 5.66 11.67
N SER A 128 -8.47 5.99 11.22
CA SER A 128 -8.08 7.34 10.76
C SER A 128 -8.46 7.62 9.30
N ASP A 129 -8.85 6.62 8.54
CA ASP A 129 -8.97 6.70 7.07
C ASP A 129 -10.41 7.00 6.60
N LYS A 130 -11.10 7.87 7.29
CA LYS A 130 -12.53 8.13 7.00
C LYS A 130 -12.79 8.84 5.66
N ASN A 131 -11.79 9.45 5.00
CA ASN A 131 -12.02 10.23 3.77
C ASN A 131 -10.84 10.38 2.80
N GLU A 132 -9.68 9.74 3.01
CA GLU A 132 -8.52 9.96 2.16
C GLU A 132 -8.04 8.67 1.50
N LYS A 133 -8.05 8.63 0.18
CA LYS A 133 -7.45 7.53 -0.58
C LYS A 133 -5.94 7.69 -0.58
N SER A 134 -5.28 6.96 0.27
CA SER A 134 -3.82 6.84 0.33
C SER A 134 -3.39 5.48 -0.22
N THR A 135 -2.15 5.39 -0.67
CA THR A 135 -1.57 4.12 -1.11
C THR A 135 -1.34 3.21 0.09
N LEU A 136 -1.73 1.96 -0.04
CA LEU A 136 -1.68 0.97 1.02
C LEU A 136 -0.70 -0.15 0.65
N PHE A 137 0.23 -0.46 1.53
CA PHE A 137 1.15 -1.57 1.39
C PHE A 137 0.96 -2.55 2.55
N PHE A 138 0.98 -3.85 2.24
CA PHE A 138 0.89 -4.91 3.23
C PHE A 138 2.13 -5.79 3.20
N SER A 139 2.59 -6.20 4.36
CA SER A 139 3.60 -7.23 4.55
C SER A 139 3.04 -8.31 5.47
N PHE A 140 3.29 -9.56 5.15
CA PHE A 140 2.95 -10.73 5.96
C PHE A 140 4.23 -11.41 6.42
N SER A 141 4.24 -11.88 7.66
CA SER A 141 5.32 -12.68 8.25
C SER A 141 4.76 -13.97 8.83
#